data_12ba4ad5a2835f8734483188b1c8afc4
#
_entry.id   12ba4ad5a2835f8734483188b1c8afc4
#
_cell.length_a   1.000
_cell.length_b   1.000
_cell.length_c   1.000
_cell.angle_alpha   90.00
_cell.angle_beta   90.00
_cell.angle_gamma   90.00
#
_symmetry.space_group_name_H-M   'P 1'
#
loop_
_entity.id
_entity.type
_entity.pdbx_description
1 polymer ?
#
loop_
_entity_poly.entity_id
_entity_poly.type
_entity_poly.pdbx_seq_one_letter_code
_entity_poly.pdbx_strand_id
1 'polypeptide(L)'
;MIRTVFAVAAIALGVTAAIAQQDPIAARKALMKANVDQAKIAVAMTKGEAPFDLEKAHKVFATFEDAAAKAPALFPENSTDQPTADDPYSASPDIWQNLDDFKARLAKLGADAKAADASVKDLDSFKAAFGNIGKSDCGGCHEQYRVKKS
;
A
#
# COMPACT_ATOMS: atom_id res chain seq x y z
N MET A 1 9.07 -63.28 31.50
CA MET A 1 9.43 -61.83 31.34
C MET A 1 8.73 -61.25 30.16
N ILE A 2 7.61 -60.58 30.41
CA ILE A 2 6.75 -59.99 29.35
C ILE A 2 7.09 -58.50 29.26
N ARG A 3 7.63 -58.07 28.11
CA ARG A 3 7.94 -56.67 27.83
C ARG A 3 6.73 -56.05 27.11
N THR A 4 5.97 -55.23 27.82
CA THR A 4 4.87 -54.44 27.32
C THR A 4 5.46 -53.20 26.62
N VAL A 5 5.29 -53.10 25.30
CA VAL A 5 5.63 -51.90 24.49
C VAL A 5 4.40 -51.01 24.48
N PHE A 6 4.47 -49.84 25.13
CA PHE A 6 3.47 -48.78 25.02
C PHE A 6 3.74 -47.98 23.74
N ALA A 7 2.87 -48.09 22.78
CA ALA A 7 2.84 -47.23 21.62
C ALA A 7 2.14 -45.91 21.99
N VAL A 8 2.89 -44.79 22.04
CA VAL A 8 2.35 -43.45 22.20
C VAL A 8 1.95 -42.94 20.83
N ALA A 9 0.64 -42.91 20.56
CA ALA A 9 0.10 -42.27 19.39
C ALA A 9 0.10 -40.74 19.60
N ALA A 10 1.02 -40.01 18.95
CA ALA A 10 1.03 -38.58 18.91
C ALA A 10 -0.08 -38.09 17.95
N ILE A 11 -1.17 -37.58 18.48
CA ILE A 11 -2.20 -36.90 17.74
C ILE A 11 -1.68 -35.48 17.40
N ALA A 12 -1.19 -35.30 16.18
CA ALA A 12 -0.88 -33.98 15.65
C ALA A 12 -2.19 -33.23 15.38
N LEU A 13 -2.60 -32.38 16.33
CA LEU A 13 -3.66 -31.40 16.11
C LEU A 13 -3.13 -30.35 15.11
N GLY A 14 -3.48 -30.53 13.83
CA GLY A 14 -3.27 -29.55 12.80
C GLY A 14 -4.14 -28.32 13.10
N VAL A 15 -3.54 -27.28 13.66
CA VAL A 15 -4.14 -25.95 13.74
C VAL A 15 -4.12 -25.40 12.32
N THR A 16 -5.20 -25.63 11.56
CA THR A 16 -5.48 -24.85 10.36
C THR A 16 -5.80 -23.44 10.85
N ALA A 17 -4.79 -22.55 10.84
CA ALA A 17 -5.03 -21.13 10.95
C ALA A 17 -5.92 -20.74 9.77
N ALA A 18 -7.21 -20.58 10.03
CA ALA A 18 -8.11 -19.87 9.14
C ALA A 18 -7.58 -18.43 9.11
N ILE A 19 -6.76 -18.11 8.10
CA ILE A 19 -6.46 -16.74 7.74
C ILE A 19 -7.83 -16.19 7.34
N ALA A 20 -8.45 -15.42 8.24
CA ALA A 20 -9.63 -14.65 7.92
C ALA A 20 -9.26 -13.84 6.68
N GLN A 21 -9.85 -14.17 5.54
CA GLN A 21 -9.56 -13.55 4.26
C GLN A 21 -10.03 -12.11 4.39
N GLN A 22 -9.07 -11.22 4.66
CA GLN A 22 -9.35 -9.81 4.85
C GLN A 22 -10.02 -9.31 3.57
N ASP A 23 -11.14 -8.59 3.69
CA ASP A 23 -11.84 -8.00 2.55
C ASP A 23 -10.84 -7.17 1.74
N PRO A 24 -10.55 -7.54 0.49
CA PRO A 24 -9.55 -6.87 -0.33
C PRO A 24 -9.91 -5.41 -0.59
N ILE A 25 -11.20 -5.06 -0.63
CA ILE A 25 -11.67 -3.68 -0.81
C ILE A 25 -11.31 -2.85 0.43
N ALA A 26 -11.66 -3.34 1.61
CA ALA A 26 -11.32 -2.66 2.86
C ALA A 26 -9.79 -2.56 3.04
N ALA A 27 -9.05 -3.60 2.71
CA ALA A 27 -7.60 -3.63 2.83
C ALA A 27 -6.91 -2.61 1.92
N ARG A 28 -7.28 -2.51 0.62
CA ARG A 28 -6.69 -1.51 -0.28
C ARG A 28 -7.07 -0.07 0.10
N LYS A 29 -8.28 0.17 0.59
CA LYS A 29 -8.69 1.47 1.12
C LYS A 29 -7.88 1.87 2.35
N ALA A 30 -7.59 0.92 3.24
CA ALA A 30 -6.73 1.15 4.40
C ALA A 30 -5.29 1.51 3.99
N LEU A 31 -4.72 0.84 2.97
CA LEU A 31 -3.41 1.21 2.41
C LEU A 31 -3.41 2.63 1.84
N MET A 32 -4.42 2.99 1.05
CA MET A 32 -4.53 4.33 0.49
C MET A 32 -4.73 5.39 1.57
N LYS A 33 -5.49 5.08 2.62
CA LYS A 33 -5.64 5.97 3.79
C LYS A 33 -4.31 6.20 4.49
N ALA A 34 -3.52 5.16 4.71
CA ALA A 34 -2.19 5.29 5.31
C ALA A 34 -1.27 6.18 4.46
N ASN A 35 -1.29 6.02 3.12
CA ASN A 35 -0.56 6.91 2.21
C ASN A 35 -1.02 8.37 2.33
N VAL A 36 -2.34 8.62 2.39
CA VAL A 36 -2.89 9.98 2.56
C VAL A 36 -2.46 10.59 3.89
N ASP A 37 -2.47 9.82 4.97
CA ASP A 37 -2.06 10.32 6.29
C ASP A 37 -0.57 10.70 6.30
N GLN A 38 0.31 9.93 5.66
CA GLN A 38 1.71 10.27 5.47
C GLN A 38 1.90 11.46 4.50
N ALA A 39 1.13 11.52 3.42
CA ALA A 39 1.17 12.65 2.50
C ALA A 39 0.79 13.98 3.17
N LYS A 40 -0.15 13.99 4.12
CA LYS A 40 -0.49 15.19 4.92
C LYS A 40 0.71 15.67 5.74
N ILE A 41 1.45 14.76 6.36
CA ILE A 41 2.68 15.08 7.10
C ILE A 41 3.73 15.68 6.15
N ALA A 42 3.91 15.05 4.98
CA ALA A 42 4.83 15.54 3.97
C ALA A 42 4.46 16.95 3.47
N VAL A 43 3.18 17.18 3.18
CA VAL A 43 2.68 18.49 2.74
C VAL A 43 2.93 19.57 3.80
N ALA A 44 2.67 19.29 5.07
CA ALA A 44 2.94 20.24 6.16
C ALA A 44 4.43 20.64 6.22
N MET A 45 5.35 19.67 6.09
CA MET A 45 6.79 19.95 6.04
C MET A 45 7.17 20.73 4.77
N THR A 46 6.66 20.34 3.61
CA THR A 46 7.03 21.01 2.34
C THR A 46 6.51 22.44 2.21
N LYS A 47 5.40 22.76 2.88
CA LYS A 47 4.81 24.11 2.95
C LYS A 47 5.40 24.97 4.07
N GLY A 48 6.21 24.40 4.96
CA GLY A 48 6.71 25.10 6.14
C GLY A 48 5.68 25.28 7.27
N GLU A 49 4.56 24.56 7.20
CA GLU A 49 3.53 24.49 8.26
C GLU A 49 4.01 23.64 9.46
N ALA A 50 4.99 22.78 9.22
CA ALA A 50 5.72 22.02 10.22
C ALA A 50 7.23 22.05 9.90
N PRO A 51 8.12 21.97 10.92
CA PRO A 51 9.55 21.85 10.67
C PRO A 51 9.87 20.55 9.93
N PHE A 52 10.91 20.59 9.09
CA PHE A 52 11.41 19.39 8.45
C PHE A 52 11.96 18.41 9.49
N ASP A 53 11.60 17.15 9.35
CA ASP A 53 11.99 16.05 10.22
C ASP A 53 12.39 14.88 9.33
N LEU A 54 13.66 14.51 9.38
CA LEU A 54 14.23 13.48 8.51
C LEU A 54 13.64 12.09 8.80
N GLU A 55 13.37 11.78 10.06
CA GLU A 55 12.76 10.48 10.43
C GLU A 55 11.32 10.37 9.87
N LYS A 56 10.55 11.46 9.95
CA LYS A 56 9.22 11.49 9.32
C LYS A 56 9.32 11.41 7.80
N ALA A 57 10.31 12.04 7.18
CA ALA A 57 10.53 11.94 5.74
C ALA A 57 10.80 10.49 5.29
N HIS A 58 11.67 9.77 6.02
CA HIS A 58 11.89 8.34 5.81
C HIS A 58 10.60 7.53 5.98
N LYS A 59 9.82 7.81 7.02
CA LYS A 59 8.54 7.11 7.26
C LYS A 59 7.52 7.33 6.13
N VAL A 60 7.47 8.51 5.54
CA VAL A 60 6.61 8.80 4.37
C VAL A 60 6.95 7.84 3.23
N PHE A 61 8.23 7.75 2.83
CA PHE A 61 8.64 6.92 1.71
C PHE A 61 8.54 5.43 2.02
N ALA A 62 8.89 5.00 3.22
CA ALA A 62 8.71 3.61 3.65
C ALA A 62 7.23 3.17 3.62
N THR A 63 6.29 4.07 3.94
CA THR A 63 4.86 3.78 3.84
C THR A 63 4.42 3.61 2.39
N PHE A 64 4.92 4.42 1.46
CA PHE A 64 4.62 4.30 0.03
C PHE A 64 5.20 3.02 -0.56
N GLU A 65 6.42 2.65 -0.19
CA GLU A 65 7.05 1.38 -0.59
C GLU A 65 6.23 0.17 -0.10
N ASP A 66 5.85 0.16 1.17
CA ASP A 66 5.04 -0.91 1.77
C ASP A 66 3.67 -1.05 1.08
N ALA A 67 3.00 0.09 0.81
CA ALA A 67 1.74 0.08 0.09
C ALA A 67 1.89 -0.45 -1.34
N ALA A 68 2.95 -0.05 -2.05
CA ALA A 68 3.24 -0.53 -3.39
C ALA A 68 3.48 -2.04 -3.44
N ALA A 69 4.16 -2.59 -2.43
CA ALA A 69 4.44 -4.03 -2.33
C ALA A 69 3.18 -4.86 -2.01
N LYS A 70 2.27 -4.33 -1.19
CA LYS A 70 1.05 -5.04 -0.75
C LYS A 70 -0.12 -4.90 -1.72
N ALA A 71 -0.25 -3.75 -2.37
CA ALA A 71 -1.40 -3.43 -3.20
C ALA A 71 -1.70 -4.46 -4.30
N PRO A 72 -0.72 -5.03 -5.05
CA PRO A 72 -1.05 -5.97 -6.14
C PRO A 72 -1.92 -7.15 -5.73
N ALA A 73 -1.77 -7.65 -4.50
CA ALA A 73 -2.55 -8.78 -3.98
C ALA A 73 -4.00 -8.42 -3.61
N LEU A 74 -4.33 -7.12 -3.56
CA LEU A 74 -5.63 -6.61 -3.10
C LEU A 74 -6.59 -6.28 -4.25
N PHE A 75 -6.27 -6.69 -5.47
CA PHE A 75 -7.11 -6.52 -6.66
C PHE A 75 -7.44 -7.86 -7.35
N PRO A 76 -8.01 -8.85 -6.63
CA PRO A 76 -8.51 -10.05 -7.29
C PRO A 76 -9.67 -9.71 -8.23
N GLU A 77 -9.92 -10.55 -9.24
CA GLU A 77 -10.88 -10.29 -10.33
C GLU A 77 -12.28 -9.88 -9.86
N ASN A 78 -12.74 -10.40 -8.74
CA ASN A 78 -14.10 -10.18 -8.23
C ASN A 78 -14.16 -9.09 -7.14
N SER A 79 -13.17 -8.20 -7.05
CA SER A 79 -13.11 -7.17 -6.01
C SER A 79 -13.45 -5.76 -6.52
N THR A 80 -14.37 -5.65 -7.46
CA THR A 80 -14.89 -4.34 -7.89
C THR A 80 -15.73 -3.69 -6.80
N ASP A 81 -15.64 -2.37 -6.69
CA ASP A 81 -16.44 -1.55 -5.78
C ASP A 81 -17.00 -0.33 -6.52
N GLN A 82 -17.97 0.34 -5.91
CA GLN A 82 -18.55 1.57 -6.44
C GLN A 82 -18.37 2.70 -5.43
N PRO A 83 -18.16 3.94 -5.90
CA PRO A 83 -18.08 5.09 -5.01
C PRO A 83 -19.43 5.35 -4.35
N THR A 84 -19.39 5.74 -3.06
CA THR A 84 -20.57 6.09 -2.27
C THR A 84 -20.53 7.56 -1.85
N ALA A 85 -21.54 8.04 -1.14
CA ALA A 85 -21.54 9.40 -0.59
C ALA A 85 -20.45 9.58 0.48
N ASP A 86 -20.25 8.56 1.33
CA ASP A 86 -19.27 8.58 2.42
C ASP A 86 -17.86 8.19 1.97
N ASP A 87 -17.75 7.50 0.84
CA ASP A 87 -16.49 7.10 0.23
C ASP A 87 -16.55 7.36 -1.29
N PRO A 88 -16.18 8.59 -1.71
CA PRO A 88 -16.40 9.03 -3.09
C PRO A 88 -15.41 8.44 -4.10
N TYR A 89 -14.49 7.56 -3.67
CA TYR A 89 -13.49 6.96 -4.55
C TYR A 89 -13.61 5.44 -4.57
N SER A 90 -13.44 4.87 -5.77
CA SER A 90 -13.36 3.43 -5.99
C SER A 90 -12.28 3.07 -7.01
N ALA A 91 -11.96 1.79 -7.11
CA ALA A 91 -11.11 1.24 -8.15
C ALA A 91 -11.82 1.32 -9.51
N SER A 92 -11.10 1.79 -10.54
CA SER A 92 -11.62 1.75 -11.92
C SER A 92 -11.66 0.30 -12.44
N PRO A 93 -12.68 -0.09 -13.20
CA PRO A 93 -12.68 -1.35 -13.94
C PRO A 93 -11.48 -1.53 -14.87
N ASP A 94 -10.86 -0.45 -15.31
CA ASP A 94 -9.67 -0.47 -16.18
C ASP A 94 -8.48 -1.19 -15.55
N ILE A 95 -8.44 -1.32 -14.21
CA ILE A 95 -7.40 -2.09 -13.51
C ILE A 95 -7.37 -3.54 -14.01
N TRP A 96 -8.53 -4.18 -14.10
CA TRP A 96 -8.62 -5.59 -14.49
C TRP A 96 -8.47 -5.80 -16.00
N GLN A 97 -8.71 -4.75 -16.80
CA GLN A 97 -8.46 -4.77 -18.24
C GLN A 97 -6.98 -4.55 -18.59
N ASN A 98 -6.24 -3.84 -17.71
CA ASN A 98 -4.84 -3.43 -17.91
C ASN A 98 -3.97 -3.81 -16.69
N LEU A 99 -4.14 -5.04 -16.19
CA LEU A 99 -3.56 -5.47 -14.92
C LEU A 99 -2.03 -5.40 -14.89
N ASP A 100 -1.37 -5.66 -16.02
CA ASP A 100 0.08 -5.61 -16.12
C ASP A 100 0.60 -4.17 -16.02
N ASP A 101 -0.04 -3.19 -16.69
CA ASP A 101 0.31 -1.78 -16.55
C ASP A 101 0.04 -1.28 -15.13
N PHE A 102 -1.10 -1.66 -14.53
CA PHE A 102 -1.41 -1.33 -13.15
C PHE A 102 -0.34 -1.83 -12.18
N LYS A 103 0.08 -3.10 -12.31
CA LYS A 103 1.15 -3.69 -11.49
C LYS A 103 2.49 -3.02 -11.74
N ALA A 104 2.80 -2.69 -13.00
CA ALA A 104 4.04 -1.98 -13.36
C ALA A 104 4.11 -0.59 -12.69
N ARG A 105 2.97 0.15 -12.63
CA ARG A 105 2.90 1.44 -11.93
C ARG A 105 3.09 1.31 -10.43
N LEU A 106 2.53 0.27 -9.81
CA LEU A 106 2.77 -0.01 -8.39
C LEU A 106 4.25 -0.37 -8.14
N ALA A 107 4.86 -1.19 -8.99
CA ALA A 107 6.27 -1.52 -8.88
C ALA A 107 7.17 -0.28 -9.04
N LYS A 108 6.81 0.62 -9.97
CA LYS A 108 7.50 1.92 -10.15
C LYS A 108 7.38 2.78 -8.88
N LEU A 109 6.18 2.94 -8.32
CA LEU A 109 6.00 3.67 -7.06
C LEU A 109 6.90 3.11 -5.95
N GLY A 110 6.97 1.78 -5.80
CA GLY A 110 7.83 1.14 -4.81
C GLY A 110 9.31 1.43 -5.04
N ALA A 111 9.78 1.36 -6.30
CA ALA A 111 11.16 1.66 -6.66
C ALA A 111 11.52 3.13 -6.40
N ASP A 112 10.63 4.06 -6.79
CA ASP A 112 10.86 5.49 -6.61
C ASP A 112 10.81 5.90 -5.14
N ALA A 113 9.90 5.32 -4.35
CA ALA A 113 9.82 5.54 -2.91
C ALA A 113 11.09 5.04 -2.19
N LYS A 114 11.58 3.86 -2.56
CA LYS A 114 12.84 3.30 -2.04
C LYS A 114 14.04 4.17 -2.40
N ALA A 115 14.14 4.65 -3.64
CA ALA A 115 15.21 5.54 -4.08
C ALA A 115 15.15 6.89 -3.36
N ALA A 116 13.94 7.42 -3.15
CA ALA A 116 13.71 8.64 -2.39
C ALA A 116 14.14 8.48 -0.93
N ASP A 117 13.76 7.36 -0.28
CA ASP A 117 14.16 7.05 1.09
C ASP A 117 15.68 6.99 1.25
N ALA A 118 16.37 6.34 0.31
CA ALA A 118 17.83 6.24 0.32
C ALA A 118 18.57 7.56 0.06
N SER A 119 17.93 8.54 -0.59
CA SER A 119 18.57 9.79 -1.04
C SER A 119 18.14 11.02 -0.25
N VAL A 120 17.05 10.98 0.50
CA VAL A 120 16.58 12.10 1.31
C VAL A 120 17.53 12.41 2.45
N LYS A 121 17.91 13.70 2.60
CA LYS A 121 18.82 14.16 3.64
C LYS A 121 18.44 15.53 4.21
N ASP A 122 17.64 16.30 3.48
CA ASP A 122 17.22 17.67 3.81
C ASP A 122 15.84 17.98 3.18
N LEU A 123 15.33 19.16 3.50
CA LEU A 123 14.03 19.61 3.00
C LEU A 123 13.98 19.71 1.47
N ASP A 124 15.06 20.13 0.83
CA ASP A 124 15.07 20.33 -0.62
C ASP A 124 15.02 18.99 -1.38
N SER A 125 15.85 18.03 -0.96
CA SER A 125 15.80 16.66 -1.50
C SER A 125 14.45 15.99 -1.22
N PHE A 126 13.85 16.23 -0.04
CA PHE A 126 12.53 15.74 0.30
C PHE A 126 11.44 16.34 -0.60
N LYS A 127 11.43 17.68 -0.80
CA LYS A 127 10.47 18.35 -1.68
C LYS A 127 10.53 17.84 -3.10
N ALA A 128 11.74 17.66 -3.64
CA ALA A 128 11.93 17.16 -5.00
C ALA A 128 11.39 15.73 -5.17
N ALA A 129 11.78 14.83 -4.27
CA ALA A 129 11.36 13.42 -4.32
C ALA A 129 9.85 13.27 -4.09
N PHE A 130 9.31 13.89 -3.04
CA PHE A 130 7.89 13.83 -2.71
C PHE A 130 7.02 14.43 -3.81
N GLY A 131 7.44 15.58 -4.37
CA GLY A 131 6.73 16.21 -5.49
C GLY A 131 6.70 15.34 -6.75
N ASN A 132 7.81 14.68 -7.07
CA ASN A 132 7.87 13.76 -8.22
C ASN A 132 6.97 12.55 -8.03
N ILE A 133 7.05 11.86 -6.90
CA ILE A 133 6.20 10.71 -6.56
C ILE A 133 4.72 11.13 -6.57
N GLY A 134 4.39 12.24 -5.94
CA GLY A 134 3.02 12.75 -5.88
C GLY A 134 2.41 13.00 -7.25
N LYS A 135 3.18 13.60 -8.17
CA LYS A 135 2.71 13.91 -9.52
C LYS A 135 2.71 12.68 -10.43
N SER A 136 3.86 12.01 -10.53
CA SER A 136 4.06 10.98 -11.54
C SER A 136 3.46 9.64 -11.14
N ASP A 137 3.66 9.22 -9.90
CA ASP A 137 3.25 7.89 -9.46
C ASP A 137 1.84 7.91 -8.89
N CYS A 138 1.57 8.78 -7.91
CA CYS A 138 0.22 8.86 -7.33
C CYS A 138 -0.78 9.47 -8.31
N GLY A 139 -0.49 10.66 -8.85
CA GLY A 139 -1.38 11.37 -9.79
C GLY A 139 -1.62 10.58 -11.06
N GLY A 140 -0.55 10.19 -11.75
CA GLY A 140 -0.64 9.46 -13.01
C GLY A 140 -1.33 8.09 -12.92
N CYS A 141 -1.20 7.38 -11.78
CA CYS A 141 -1.95 6.16 -11.52
C CYS A 141 -3.44 6.45 -11.27
N HIS A 142 -3.75 7.44 -10.44
CA HIS A 142 -5.11 7.80 -10.07
C HIS A 142 -5.93 8.38 -11.22
N GLU A 143 -5.32 9.05 -12.20
CA GLU A 143 -6.01 9.52 -13.41
C GLU A 143 -6.67 8.38 -14.18
N GLN A 144 -6.02 7.22 -14.24
CA GLN A 144 -6.50 6.08 -15.03
C GLN A 144 -7.26 5.06 -14.17
N TYR A 145 -6.77 4.77 -12.97
CA TYR A 145 -7.19 3.61 -12.19
C TYR A 145 -8.06 3.94 -10.98
N ARG A 146 -8.48 5.21 -10.81
CA ARG A 146 -9.39 5.63 -9.75
C ARG A 146 -10.63 6.30 -10.31
N VAL A 147 -11.80 5.85 -9.89
CA VAL A 147 -13.08 6.52 -10.15
C VAL A 147 -13.41 7.45 -8.98
N LYS A 148 -13.94 8.64 -9.30
CA LYS A 148 -14.50 9.58 -8.33
C LYS A 148 -15.98 9.73 -8.62
N LYS A 149 -16.83 9.69 -7.59
CA LYS A 149 -18.24 10.01 -7.69
C LYS A 149 -18.39 11.48 -8.12
N SER A 150 -19.13 11.72 -9.19
CA SER A 150 -19.56 13.04 -9.67
C SER A 150 -20.68 13.60 -8.80
#